data_4e9988e3f1275f6244be56f81426370c
#
_entry.id   4e9988e3f1275f6244be56f81426370c
#
_cell.length_a   1.000
_cell.length_b   1.000
_cell.length_c   1.000
_cell.angle_alpha   90.00
_cell.angle_beta   90.00
_cell.angle_gamma   90.00
#
_symmetry.space_group_name_H-M   'P 1'
#
loop_
_entity.id
_entity.type
_entity.pdbx_description
1 polymer ?
#
loop_
_entity_poly.entity_id
_entity_poly.type
_entity_poly.pdbx_seq_one_letter_code
_entity_poly.pdbx_strand_id
1 'polypeptide(L)'
;MDKRRPLQSDSRRRSVPPSGSRPVSRSGAPSGRRPVPPPARRAAPSKKMPPRQADPRSGQIQAVQQRRKRKRKRNYTLYYILLFFILTVAGIILSLTVFFNIRTIEVTGSALYTTEDVLPILGAEKGDNLLRIKTSQLRDNVFANFLQADEVKVRRVFPSTLWVEVTDGVPEVQMESAGNYYSISGGGRVLKIASSPEKGNGIVLLGVDLADMKVGDFLADKKTDTTGTEEGKAAAEAFSHQLQTVESLFSAMEEAQVTGITAVDVSDELKLTVYWENRVQVVLG
;
A
#
# COMPACT_ATOMS: atom_id res chain seq x y z
N MET A 1 -12.48 33.68 37.97
CA MET A 1 -11.30 34.42 37.51
C MET A 1 -11.07 33.92 36.08
N ASP A 2 -11.72 34.41 35.10
CA ASP A 2 -11.77 35.68 34.38
C ASP A 2 -10.41 36.05 33.77
N LYS A 3 -10.37 36.07 32.46
CA LYS A 3 -9.82 37.01 31.48
C LYS A 3 -9.49 36.29 30.15
N ARG A 4 -10.41 36.37 29.20
CA ARG A 4 -10.56 37.37 28.14
C ARG A 4 -9.55 37.26 27.00
N ARG A 5 -10.13 37.02 25.83
CA ARG A 5 -9.66 37.35 24.48
C ARG A 5 -9.16 38.79 24.34
N PRO A 6 -8.45 39.15 23.27
CA PRO A 6 -9.21 39.75 22.18
C PRO A 6 -8.80 39.29 20.76
N LEU A 7 -9.81 39.42 19.91
CA LEU A 7 -9.81 39.57 18.47
C LEU A 7 -9.01 40.80 18.03
N GLN A 8 -8.34 40.70 16.90
CA GLN A 8 -8.11 41.87 16.04
C GLN A 8 -8.20 41.50 14.58
N SER A 9 -9.22 42.06 13.99
CA SER A 9 -9.49 42.29 12.59
C SER A 9 -8.46 43.25 12.00
N ASP A 10 -8.03 43.05 10.77
CA ASP A 10 -7.82 44.20 9.89
C ASP A 10 -8.14 43.88 8.43
N SER A 11 -9.06 44.65 7.97
CA SER A 11 -9.56 44.84 6.62
C SER A 11 -8.63 45.75 5.83
N ARG A 12 -8.56 45.58 4.53
CA ARG A 12 -8.37 46.58 3.46
C ARG A 12 -7.65 45.95 2.27
N ARG A 13 -7.95 46.14 1.04
CA ARG A 13 -8.85 47.04 0.30
C ARG A 13 -8.97 46.53 -1.12
N ARG A 14 -10.13 46.62 -1.66
CA ARG A 14 -10.43 46.56 -3.10
C ARG A 14 -9.70 47.72 -3.82
N SER A 15 -9.20 47.43 -5.02
CA SER A 15 -9.03 48.43 -6.06
C SER A 15 -9.53 47.88 -7.39
N VAL A 16 -10.57 48.52 -7.87
CA VAL A 16 -11.19 48.39 -9.18
C VAL A 16 -10.45 49.37 -10.12
N PRO A 17 -10.10 49.00 -11.37
CA PRO A 17 -9.70 49.98 -12.37
C PRO A 17 -10.91 50.51 -13.17
N PRO A 18 -10.85 51.77 -13.63
CA PRO A 18 -11.97 52.40 -14.30
C PRO A 18 -11.98 52.11 -15.81
N SER A 19 -13.19 52.05 -16.31
CA SER A 19 -13.58 52.14 -17.70
C SER A 19 -13.30 53.53 -18.31
N GLY A 20 -12.81 53.57 -19.52
CA GLY A 20 -12.70 54.77 -20.33
C GLY A 20 -12.76 54.40 -21.81
N SER A 21 -13.87 54.48 -22.35
CA SER A 21 -14.49 55.40 -23.32
C SER A 21 -13.99 55.27 -24.75
N ARG A 22 -14.90 54.83 -25.62
CA ARG A 22 -14.92 55.01 -27.09
C ARG A 22 -14.98 56.47 -27.45
N PRO A 23 -14.52 56.87 -28.61
CA PRO A 23 -15.25 57.83 -29.41
C PRO A 23 -15.64 57.31 -30.83
N VAL A 24 -16.76 57.69 -31.13
CA VAL A 24 -17.70 57.80 -32.18
C VAL A 24 -17.11 58.24 -33.53
N SER A 25 -17.66 57.59 -34.55
CA SER A 25 -17.61 57.86 -35.98
C SER A 25 -17.96 59.28 -36.37
N ARG A 26 -17.31 59.76 -37.41
CA ARG A 26 -17.92 60.79 -38.27
C ARG A 26 -17.60 60.56 -39.75
N SER A 27 -18.65 60.41 -40.49
CA SER A 27 -18.82 60.40 -41.92
C SER A 27 -18.40 61.71 -42.60
N GLY A 28 -17.92 61.62 -43.82
CA GLY A 28 -17.75 62.76 -44.70
C GLY A 28 -17.08 62.47 -46.01
N ALA A 29 -17.84 62.07 -47.00
CA ALA A 29 -17.42 62.22 -48.40
C ALA A 29 -17.57 63.74 -48.82
N PRO A 30 -16.75 64.18 -49.77
CA PRO A 30 -17.30 64.37 -51.10
C PRO A 30 -16.33 64.12 -52.29
N SER A 31 -16.98 63.71 -53.32
CA SER A 31 -16.71 63.73 -54.76
C SER A 31 -15.62 64.62 -55.32
N GLY A 32 -14.94 64.13 -56.34
CA GLY A 32 -14.59 64.99 -57.42
C GLY A 32 -13.21 64.85 -58.07
N ARG A 33 -13.30 64.49 -59.33
CA ARG A 33 -12.41 64.81 -60.44
C ARG A 33 -11.27 63.81 -60.76
N ARG A 34 -11.53 63.12 -61.87
CA ARG A 34 -10.49 62.45 -62.74
C ARG A 34 -9.56 63.55 -63.28
N PRO A 35 -8.28 63.34 -63.32
CA PRO A 35 -7.35 64.02 -64.20
C PRO A 35 -7.10 63.18 -65.48
N VAL A 36 -7.03 63.94 -66.57
CA VAL A 36 -6.77 63.57 -67.95
C VAL A 36 -5.34 63.13 -68.15
N PRO A 37 -5.03 62.16 -69.06
CA PRO A 37 -3.69 61.73 -69.36
C PRO A 37 -2.95 62.74 -70.25
N PRO A 38 -1.65 63.01 -70.05
CA PRO A 38 -0.87 63.83 -70.95
C PRO A 38 -0.32 63.04 -72.15
N PRO A 39 0.01 63.69 -73.28
CA PRO A 39 0.28 63.06 -74.55
C PRO A 39 1.66 62.41 -74.63
N ALA A 40 1.74 61.43 -75.51
CA ALA A 40 2.91 60.60 -75.82
C ALA A 40 4.10 61.46 -76.32
N ARG A 41 5.25 61.34 -75.64
CA ARG A 41 6.54 61.81 -76.22
C ARG A 41 7.25 60.66 -76.89
N ARG A 42 7.71 60.96 -78.05
CA ARG A 42 8.49 60.12 -79.03
C ARG A 42 9.74 59.47 -78.37
N ALA A 43 9.93 58.22 -78.72
CA ALA A 43 11.06 57.38 -78.36
C ALA A 43 12.40 57.96 -78.85
N ALA A 44 13.41 58.01 -78.01
CA ALA A 44 14.82 58.15 -78.37
C ALA A 44 15.54 56.79 -78.22
N PRO A 45 16.55 56.54 -79.01
CA PRO A 45 17.18 55.19 -79.16
C PRO A 45 17.89 54.68 -77.89
N SER A 46 17.68 53.47 -77.60
CA SER A 46 18.25 52.76 -76.46
C SER A 46 19.75 52.52 -76.66
N LYS A 47 20.55 53.12 -75.75
CA LYS A 47 21.94 52.70 -75.55
C LYS A 47 21.91 51.33 -74.78
N LYS A 48 22.56 50.34 -75.39
CA LYS A 48 22.82 49.04 -74.76
C LYS A 48 23.63 49.25 -73.49
N MET A 49 23.04 48.98 -72.30
CA MET A 49 23.77 48.87 -71.04
C MET A 49 24.56 47.53 -71.02
N PRO A 50 25.77 47.49 -70.47
CA PRO A 50 26.50 46.26 -70.24
C PRO A 50 25.82 45.42 -69.17
N PRO A 51 25.99 44.09 -69.15
CA PRO A 51 25.39 43.19 -68.21
C PRO A 51 25.85 43.56 -66.81
N ARG A 52 24.86 43.86 -65.97
CA ARG A 52 25.06 44.10 -64.53
C ARG A 52 25.58 42.82 -63.87
N GLN A 53 26.81 42.86 -63.39
CA GLN A 53 27.39 41.78 -62.59
C GLN A 53 26.45 41.54 -61.40
N ALA A 54 26.04 40.31 -61.24
CA ALA A 54 25.16 39.92 -60.13
C ALA A 54 25.92 40.10 -58.79
N ASP A 55 25.43 40.96 -57.96
CA ASP A 55 25.98 41.27 -56.62
C ASP A 55 25.96 39.99 -55.77
N PRO A 56 27.10 39.45 -55.30
CA PRO A 56 27.12 38.22 -54.53
C PRO A 56 26.38 38.29 -53.22
N ARG A 57 25.99 39.50 -52.79
CA ARG A 57 25.19 39.71 -51.57
C ARG A 57 23.71 39.35 -51.72
N SER A 58 23.15 39.40 -52.94
CA SER A 58 21.76 39.05 -53.19
C SER A 58 21.44 37.55 -53.01
N GLY A 59 22.42 36.68 -53.33
CA GLY A 59 22.32 35.26 -53.13
C GLY A 59 22.30 34.83 -51.65
N GLN A 60 23.09 35.54 -50.83
CA GLN A 60 23.13 35.26 -49.37
C GLN A 60 21.84 35.69 -48.66
N ILE A 61 21.24 36.80 -49.06
CA ILE A 61 19.97 37.27 -48.45
C ILE A 61 18.84 36.33 -48.81
N GLN A 62 18.76 35.80 -50.01
CA GLN A 62 17.74 34.82 -50.41
C GLN A 62 17.94 33.47 -49.71
N ALA A 63 19.19 33.02 -49.54
CA ALA A 63 19.47 31.77 -48.80
C ALA A 63 19.12 31.87 -47.32
N VAL A 64 19.36 33.03 -46.70
CA VAL A 64 19.00 33.27 -45.29
C VAL A 64 17.46 33.36 -45.09
N GLN A 65 16.76 33.97 -46.06
CA GLN A 65 15.29 34.03 -46.00
C GLN A 65 14.65 32.65 -46.23
N GLN A 66 15.21 31.82 -47.13
CA GLN A 66 14.73 30.44 -47.31
C GLN A 66 14.98 29.55 -46.09
N ARG A 67 16.14 29.74 -45.42
CA ARG A 67 16.42 29.04 -44.14
C ARG A 67 15.48 29.45 -43.01
N ARG A 68 15.10 30.74 -42.93
CA ARG A 68 14.13 31.24 -41.94
C ARG A 68 12.71 30.73 -42.20
N LYS A 69 12.29 30.57 -43.48
CA LYS A 69 10.97 30.02 -43.80
C LYS A 69 10.89 28.50 -43.52
N ARG A 70 12.02 27.75 -43.64
CA ARG A 70 12.01 26.31 -43.28
C ARG A 70 11.92 26.06 -41.77
N LYS A 71 12.40 26.97 -40.91
CA LYS A 71 12.28 26.82 -39.45
C LYS A 71 10.89 27.07 -38.87
N ARG A 72 9.95 27.56 -39.65
CA ARG A 72 8.57 27.84 -39.20
C ARG A 72 7.55 26.76 -39.54
N LYS A 73 7.94 25.63 -40.10
CA LYS A 73 7.06 24.46 -40.09
C LYS A 73 7.05 23.89 -38.70
N ARG A 74 6.17 24.44 -37.90
CA ARG A 74 5.87 23.97 -36.55
C ARG A 74 5.51 22.49 -36.67
N ASN A 75 6.29 21.63 -36.05
CA ASN A 75 6.12 20.16 -36.13
C ASN A 75 4.84 19.76 -35.41
N TYR A 76 3.71 19.91 -36.07
CA TYR A 76 2.43 19.38 -35.59
C TYR A 76 2.52 17.88 -35.32
N THR A 77 3.47 17.19 -35.94
CA THR A 77 3.78 15.79 -35.69
C THR A 77 4.08 15.52 -34.22
N LEU A 78 4.89 16.36 -33.56
CA LEU A 78 5.16 16.24 -32.13
C LEU A 78 3.91 16.41 -31.27
N TYR A 79 3.02 17.34 -31.69
CA TYR A 79 1.75 17.54 -31.00
C TYR A 79 0.82 16.31 -31.13
N TYR A 80 0.73 15.72 -32.30
CA TYR A 80 -0.08 14.50 -32.49
C TYR A 80 0.52 13.29 -31.77
N ILE A 81 1.84 13.15 -31.74
CA ILE A 81 2.52 12.11 -30.95
C ILE A 81 2.21 12.30 -29.47
N LEU A 82 2.34 13.52 -28.93
CA LEU A 82 2.03 13.83 -27.55
C LEU A 82 0.55 13.56 -27.23
N LEU A 83 -0.35 14.01 -28.10
CA LEU A 83 -1.79 13.76 -27.93
C LEU A 83 -2.10 12.26 -27.94
N PHE A 84 -1.53 11.50 -28.86
CA PHE A 84 -1.66 10.05 -28.93
C PHE A 84 -1.14 9.39 -27.66
N PHE A 85 0.02 9.82 -27.18
CA PHE A 85 0.58 9.31 -25.93
C PHE A 85 -0.33 9.57 -24.73
N ILE A 86 -0.87 10.78 -24.60
CA ILE A 86 -1.81 11.14 -23.52
C ILE A 86 -3.07 10.28 -23.57
N LEU A 87 -3.64 10.10 -24.77
CA LEU A 87 -4.85 9.27 -24.96
C LEU A 87 -4.57 7.80 -24.64
N THR A 88 -3.40 7.29 -25.04
CA THR A 88 -3.00 5.92 -24.74
C THR A 88 -2.83 5.72 -23.23
N VAL A 89 -2.14 6.64 -22.54
CA VAL A 89 -1.96 6.59 -21.09
C VAL A 89 -3.31 6.69 -20.37
N ALA A 90 -4.17 7.60 -20.81
CA ALA A 90 -5.53 7.73 -20.24
C ALA A 90 -6.36 6.45 -20.46
N GLY A 91 -6.27 5.84 -21.62
CA GLY A 91 -6.91 4.57 -21.93
C GLY A 91 -6.41 3.41 -21.07
N ILE A 92 -5.10 3.34 -20.84
CA ILE A 92 -4.50 2.35 -19.93
C ILE A 92 -5.00 2.55 -18.49
N ILE A 93 -4.97 3.78 -17.98
CA ILE A 93 -5.44 4.09 -16.62
C ILE A 93 -6.91 3.71 -16.46
N LEU A 94 -7.76 4.07 -17.43
CA LEU A 94 -9.18 3.74 -17.41
C LEU A 94 -9.39 2.23 -17.46
N SER A 95 -8.64 1.53 -18.29
CA SER A 95 -8.66 0.06 -18.38
C SER A 95 -8.29 -0.57 -17.03
N LEU A 96 -7.20 -0.14 -16.39
CA LEU A 96 -6.77 -0.66 -15.09
C LEU A 96 -7.79 -0.39 -13.98
N THR A 97 -8.52 0.72 -14.02
CA THR A 97 -9.52 1.05 -13.01
C THR A 97 -10.82 0.25 -13.16
N VAL A 98 -11.17 -0.16 -14.37
CA VAL A 98 -12.44 -0.88 -14.64
C VAL A 98 -12.26 -2.41 -14.59
N PHE A 99 -11.14 -2.91 -15.15
CA PHE A 99 -10.94 -4.37 -15.26
C PHE A 99 -10.51 -5.03 -13.95
N PHE A 100 -9.86 -4.28 -13.05
CA PHE A 100 -9.32 -4.83 -11.80
C PHE A 100 -10.20 -4.55 -10.59
N ASN A 101 -11.50 -4.43 -10.77
CA ASN A 101 -12.43 -4.34 -9.65
C ASN A 101 -12.77 -5.74 -9.13
N ILE A 102 -12.87 -5.87 -7.81
CA ILE A 102 -13.25 -7.10 -7.12
C ILE A 102 -14.67 -7.50 -7.53
N ARG A 103 -14.80 -8.65 -8.17
CA ARG A 103 -16.09 -9.28 -8.48
C ARG A 103 -16.39 -10.43 -7.53
N THR A 104 -15.37 -11.15 -7.15
CA THR A 104 -15.46 -12.34 -6.29
C THR A 104 -14.51 -12.22 -5.13
N ILE A 105 -14.99 -12.53 -3.94
CA ILE A 105 -14.18 -12.74 -2.74
C ILE A 105 -14.34 -14.22 -2.40
N GLU A 106 -13.24 -14.97 -2.43
CA GLU A 106 -13.19 -16.38 -2.13
C GLU A 106 -12.50 -16.57 -0.79
N VAL A 107 -13.18 -17.23 0.14
CA VAL A 107 -12.64 -17.58 1.46
C VAL A 107 -12.50 -19.09 1.52
N THR A 108 -11.33 -19.56 1.91
CA THR A 108 -10.98 -20.98 1.94
C THR A 108 -10.13 -21.30 3.17
N GLY A 109 -9.99 -22.59 3.49
CA GLY A 109 -9.01 -23.12 4.45
C GLY A 109 -9.53 -23.31 5.87
N SER A 110 -10.59 -22.60 6.28
CA SER A 110 -11.15 -22.73 7.62
C SER A 110 -12.39 -23.61 7.66
N ALA A 111 -12.52 -24.39 8.71
CA ALA A 111 -13.75 -25.08 9.10
C ALA A 111 -14.59 -24.28 10.10
N LEU A 112 -13.97 -23.33 10.79
CA LEU A 112 -14.61 -22.54 11.84
C LEU A 112 -15.23 -21.24 11.29
N TYR A 113 -14.64 -20.65 10.24
CA TYR A 113 -15.02 -19.34 9.72
C TYR A 113 -15.55 -19.43 8.30
N THR A 114 -16.73 -18.90 8.09
CA THR A 114 -17.39 -18.88 6.78
C THR A 114 -17.07 -17.60 6.00
N THR A 115 -17.41 -17.58 4.72
CA THR A 115 -17.29 -16.35 3.91
C THR A 115 -18.13 -15.20 4.49
N GLU A 116 -19.27 -15.52 5.08
CA GLU A 116 -20.18 -14.52 5.67
C GLU A 116 -19.58 -13.88 6.94
N ASP A 117 -18.75 -14.61 7.69
CA ASP A 117 -18.05 -14.09 8.86
C ASP A 117 -16.88 -13.19 8.47
N VAL A 118 -16.18 -13.52 7.37
CA VAL A 118 -15.01 -12.78 6.90
C VAL A 118 -15.39 -11.45 6.24
N LEU A 119 -16.45 -11.41 5.43
CA LEU A 119 -16.81 -10.25 4.62
C LEU A 119 -16.96 -8.94 5.43
N PRO A 120 -17.68 -8.90 6.58
CA PRO A 120 -17.91 -7.65 7.32
C PRO A 120 -16.64 -7.07 7.95
N ILE A 121 -15.65 -7.91 8.26
CA ILE A 121 -14.40 -7.50 8.93
C ILE A 121 -13.23 -7.32 7.98
N LEU A 122 -13.33 -7.83 6.75
CA LEU A 122 -12.26 -7.80 5.77
C LEU A 122 -11.82 -6.37 5.43
N GLY A 123 -12.76 -5.42 5.36
CA GLY A 123 -12.46 -4.04 4.98
C GLY A 123 -12.26 -3.84 3.48
N ALA A 124 -12.78 -4.75 2.67
CA ALA A 124 -12.85 -4.64 1.22
C ALA A 124 -14.20 -5.17 0.72
N GLU A 125 -14.77 -4.49 -0.28
CA GLU A 125 -16.07 -4.81 -0.83
C GLU A 125 -16.00 -5.15 -2.32
N LYS A 126 -17.05 -5.80 -2.84
CA LYS A 126 -17.21 -5.99 -4.27
C LYS A 126 -17.32 -4.62 -4.96
N GLY A 127 -16.50 -4.39 -5.98
CA GLY A 127 -16.38 -3.11 -6.68
C GLY A 127 -15.11 -2.34 -6.35
N ASP A 128 -14.44 -2.64 -5.26
CA ASP A 128 -13.14 -2.07 -4.93
C ASP A 128 -12.07 -2.49 -5.94
N ASN A 129 -11.09 -1.64 -6.15
CA ASN A 129 -10.02 -1.94 -7.10
C ASN A 129 -8.91 -2.75 -6.46
N LEU A 130 -8.67 -3.97 -6.99
CA LEU A 130 -7.64 -4.90 -6.51
C LEU A 130 -6.23 -4.29 -6.41
N LEU A 131 -5.90 -3.32 -7.27
CA LEU A 131 -4.58 -2.70 -7.28
C LEU A 131 -4.41 -1.67 -6.14
N ARG A 132 -5.52 -1.11 -5.66
CA ARG A 132 -5.54 -0.06 -4.63
C ARG A 132 -5.62 -0.61 -3.21
N ILE A 133 -6.21 -1.78 -3.02
CA ILE A 133 -6.35 -2.40 -1.69
C ILE A 133 -4.97 -2.81 -1.15
N LYS A 134 -4.80 -2.70 0.14
CA LYS A 134 -3.60 -3.16 0.86
C LYS A 134 -3.89 -4.52 1.49
N THR A 135 -3.41 -5.58 0.87
CA THR A 135 -3.64 -6.96 1.33
C THR A 135 -3.13 -7.21 2.76
N SER A 136 -2.09 -6.51 3.20
CA SER A 136 -1.62 -6.59 4.59
C SER A 136 -2.66 -6.07 5.58
N GLN A 137 -3.28 -4.93 5.30
CA GLN A 137 -4.34 -4.39 6.18
C GLN A 137 -5.56 -5.31 6.23
N LEU A 138 -5.95 -5.90 5.09
CA LEU A 138 -7.05 -6.85 5.04
C LEU A 138 -6.73 -8.11 5.86
N ARG A 139 -5.50 -8.62 5.74
CA ARG A 139 -5.03 -9.74 6.55
C ARG A 139 -5.09 -9.40 8.04
N ASP A 140 -4.54 -8.25 8.42
CA ASP A 140 -4.46 -7.81 9.82
C ASP A 140 -5.87 -7.62 10.42
N ASN A 141 -6.83 -7.10 9.65
CA ASN A 141 -8.23 -6.98 10.07
C ASN A 141 -8.85 -8.35 10.35
N VAL A 142 -8.70 -9.31 9.44
CA VAL A 142 -9.24 -10.67 9.62
C VAL A 142 -8.56 -11.34 10.82
N PHE A 143 -7.24 -11.24 10.89
CA PHE A 143 -6.45 -11.88 11.91
C PHE A 143 -6.73 -11.35 13.33
N ALA A 144 -6.98 -10.06 13.48
CA ALA A 144 -7.33 -9.45 14.77
C ALA A 144 -8.71 -9.87 15.28
N ASN A 145 -9.63 -10.21 14.36
CA ASN A 145 -10.99 -10.60 14.74
C ASN A 145 -11.16 -12.12 14.92
N PHE A 146 -10.35 -12.93 14.24
CA PHE A 146 -10.42 -14.40 14.32
C PHE A 146 -9.36 -14.94 15.27
N LEU A 147 -9.72 -15.01 16.56
CA LEU A 147 -8.80 -15.36 17.63
C LEU A 147 -8.30 -16.82 17.58
N GLN A 148 -9.01 -17.70 16.88
CA GLN A 148 -8.64 -19.11 16.72
C GLN A 148 -8.00 -19.40 15.36
N ALA A 149 -7.73 -18.37 14.53
CA ALA A 149 -6.98 -18.54 13.30
C ALA A 149 -5.48 -18.50 13.59
N ASP A 150 -4.75 -19.45 13.09
CA ASP A 150 -3.28 -19.52 13.22
C ASP A 150 -2.58 -18.70 12.15
N GLU A 151 -3.10 -18.75 10.92
CA GLU A 151 -2.59 -17.97 9.82
C GLU A 151 -3.70 -17.41 8.93
N VAL A 152 -3.51 -16.20 8.43
CA VAL A 152 -4.38 -15.59 7.42
C VAL A 152 -3.54 -15.11 6.25
N LYS A 153 -3.88 -15.56 5.05
CA LYS A 153 -3.26 -15.14 3.80
C LYS A 153 -4.28 -14.43 2.92
N VAL A 154 -3.95 -13.22 2.47
CA VAL A 154 -4.78 -12.47 1.53
C VAL A 154 -4.02 -12.24 0.25
N ARG A 155 -4.53 -12.75 -0.87
CA ARG A 155 -3.89 -12.69 -2.19
C ARG A 155 -4.83 -12.09 -3.22
N ARG A 156 -4.24 -11.37 -4.17
CA ARG A 156 -4.94 -10.88 -5.36
C ARG A 156 -4.85 -11.91 -6.45
N VAL A 157 -5.98 -12.40 -6.92
CA VAL A 157 -6.07 -13.29 -8.08
C VAL A 157 -6.67 -12.48 -9.24
N PHE A 158 -5.80 -12.07 -10.14
CA PHE A 158 -6.19 -11.26 -11.28
C PHE A 158 -7.08 -12.05 -12.25
N PRO A 159 -8.06 -11.40 -12.93
CA PRO A 159 -8.24 -9.95 -12.96
C PRO A 159 -9.12 -9.37 -11.83
N SER A 160 -9.98 -10.16 -11.15
CA SER A 160 -11.09 -9.62 -10.36
C SER A 160 -11.43 -10.41 -9.08
N THR A 161 -10.54 -11.28 -8.61
CA THR A 161 -10.79 -12.11 -7.43
C THR A 161 -9.85 -11.72 -6.30
N LEU A 162 -10.41 -11.56 -5.11
CA LEU A 162 -9.68 -11.48 -3.85
C LEU A 162 -9.78 -12.83 -3.16
N TRP A 163 -8.64 -13.46 -2.91
CA TRP A 163 -8.57 -14.76 -2.27
C TRP A 163 -8.07 -14.61 -0.83
N VAL A 164 -8.84 -15.15 0.10
CA VAL A 164 -8.56 -15.13 1.54
C VAL A 164 -8.49 -16.57 2.01
N GLU A 165 -7.34 -16.96 2.51
CA GLU A 165 -7.11 -18.26 3.15
C GLU A 165 -6.96 -18.04 4.64
N VAL A 166 -7.79 -18.71 5.41
CA VAL A 166 -7.75 -18.70 6.87
C VAL A 166 -7.40 -20.12 7.31
N THR A 167 -6.31 -20.25 8.04
CA THR A 167 -5.91 -21.55 8.63
C THR A 167 -6.34 -21.56 10.08
N ASP A 168 -7.17 -22.52 10.45
CA ASP A 168 -7.59 -22.70 11.84
C ASP A 168 -6.41 -23.19 12.67
N GLY A 169 -6.29 -22.64 13.88
CA GLY A 169 -5.31 -23.09 14.85
C GLY A 169 -5.67 -24.47 15.40
N VAL A 170 -4.74 -25.39 15.32
CA VAL A 170 -4.86 -26.71 15.95
C VAL A 170 -4.05 -26.70 17.23
N PRO A 171 -4.64 -27.07 18.39
CA PRO A 171 -3.88 -27.14 19.64
C PRO A 171 -2.84 -28.28 19.56
N GLU A 172 -1.59 -27.92 19.75
CA GLU A 172 -0.46 -28.86 19.75
C GLU A 172 0.10 -29.07 21.17
N VAL A 173 0.06 -28.02 21.97
CA VAL A 173 0.59 -28.04 23.34
C VAL A 173 -0.41 -27.37 24.27
N GLN A 174 -0.49 -27.88 25.50
CA GLN A 174 -1.15 -27.19 26.60
C GLN A 174 -0.11 -26.69 27.59
N MET A 175 -0.29 -25.47 28.09
CA MET A 175 0.58 -24.88 29.12
C MET A 175 -0.26 -24.55 30.35
N GLU A 176 0.18 -25.02 31.51
CA GLU A 176 -0.48 -24.68 32.78
C GLU A 176 0.18 -23.46 33.40
N SER A 177 -0.64 -22.47 33.73
CA SER A 177 -0.19 -21.26 34.42
C SER A 177 -1.29 -20.73 35.33
N ALA A 178 -0.94 -20.47 36.58
CA ALA A 178 -1.85 -19.92 37.57
C ALA A 178 -3.19 -20.68 37.71
N GLY A 179 -3.16 -22.03 37.55
CA GLY A 179 -4.32 -22.90 37.63
C GLY A 179 -5.22 -22.92 36.39
N ASN A 180 -4.81 -22.29 35.30
CA ASN A 180 -5.46 -22.34 34.00
C ASN A 180 -4.58 -23.08 32.99
N TYR A 181 -5.25 -23.72 32.02
CA TYR A 181 -4.64 -24.45 30.92
C TYR A 181 -4.82 -23.67 29.62
N TYR A 182 -3.72 -23.28 29.02
CA TYR A 182 -3.65 -22.53 27.77
C TYR A 182 -3.40 -23.51 26.63
N SER A 183 -4.34 -23.68 25.72
CA SER A 183 -4.17 -24.46 24.51
C SER A 183 -3.47 -23.61 23.46
N ILE A 184 -2.28 -24.01 23.02
CA ILE A 184 -1.40 -23.26 22.12
C ILE A 184 -1.33 -23.99 20.78
N SER A 185 -1.42 -23.23 19.67
CA SER A 185 -1.20 -23.75 18.31
C SER A 185 0.28 -23.95 18.01
N GLY A 186 0.61 -24.68 16.94
CA GLY A 186 1.96 -24.81 16.41
C GLY A 186 2.62 -23.49 16.04
N GLY A 187 1.82 -22.46 15.69
CA GLY A 187 2.28 -21.08 15.47
C GLY A 187 2.52 -20.28 16.75
N GLY A 188 2.28 -20.86 17.94
CA GLY A 188 2.46 -20.22 19.24
C GLY A 188 1.32 -19.28 19.63
N ARG A 189 0.11 -19.43 19.07
CA ARG A 189 -1.06 -18.63 19.42
C ARG A 189 -1.89 -19.28 20.51
N VAL A 190 -2.37 -18.51 21.48
CA VAL A 190 -3.30 -18.96 22.50
C VAL A 190 -4.69 -19.13 21.88
N LEU A 191 -5.12 -20.36 21.72
CA LEU A 191 -6.42 -20.70 21.11
C LEU A 191 -7.55 -20.73 22.12
N LYS A 192 -7.26 -21.19 23.34
CA LYS A 192 -8.25 -21.39 24.40
C LYS A 192 -7.60 -21.35 25.78
N ILE A 193 -8.36 -20.89 26.75
CA ILE A 193 -8.01 -20.93 28.18
C ILE A 193 -9.10 -21.71 28.90
N ALA A 194 -8.73 -22.75 29.67
CA ALA A 194 -9.64 -23.62 30.38
C ALA A 194 -9.17 -23.83 31.83
N SER A 195 -10.10 -24.17 32.74
CA SER A 195 -9.77 -24.48 34.14
C SER A 195 -9.33 -25.93 34.38
N SER A 196 -9.31 -26.75 33.33
CA SER A 196 -8.89 -28.14 33.37
C SER A 196 -8.26 -28.54 32.06
N PRO A 197 -7.29 -29.50 32.07
CA PRO A 197 -6.63 -29.96 30.88
C PRO A 197 -7.61 -30.66 29.94
N GLU A 198 -7.49 -30.39 28.67
CA GLU A 198 -8.27 -31.06 27.63
C GLU A 198 -7.61 -32.38 27.26
N LYS A 199 -8.38 -33.45 27.25
CA LYS A 199 -7.87 -34.76 26.87
C LYS A 199 -7.59 -34.79 25.36
N GLY A 200 -6.38 -35.24 24.99
CA GLY A 200 -6.00 -35.40 23.60
C GLY A 200 -5.35 -34.19 22.92
N ASN A 201 -5.16 -33.09 23.62
CA ASN A 201 -4.55 -31.88 23.08
C ASN A 201 -3.04 -31.78 23.37
N GLY A 202 -2.29 -32.83 23.13
CA GLY A 202 -0.84 -32.81 23.23
C GLY A 202 -0.27 -32.95 24.64
N ILE A 203 0.96 -32.50 24.81
CA ILE A 203 1.72 -32.57 26.07
C ILE A 203 1.36 -31.33 26.90
N VAL A 204 1.25 -31.51 28.23
CA VAL A 204 1.05 -30.41 29.19
C VAL A 204 2.40 -29.89 29.67
N LEU A 205 2.68 -28.62 29.46
CA LEU A 205 3.85 -27.93 29.98
C LEU A 205 3.47 -27.23 31.29
N LEU A 206 4.26 -27.49 32.34
CA LEU A 206 4.12 -26.89 33.65
C LEU A 206 5.27 -25.92 33.90
N GLY A 207 5.02 -24.84 34.65
CA GLY A 207 6.05 -23.91 35.07
C GLY A 207 6.33 -22.77 34.10
N VAL A 208 5.52 -22.62 33.05
CA VAL A 208 5.57 -21.47 32.15
C VAL A 208 4.59 -20.40 32.63
N ASP A 209 5.04 -19.15 32.79
CA ASP A 209 4.17 -18.07 33.20
C ASP A 209 3.41 -17.45 32.01
N LEU A 210 2.11 -17.63 31.97
CA LEU A 210 1.19 -17.12 30.96
C LEU A 210 0.02 -16.30 31.55
N ALA A 211 0.11 -15.93 32.83
CA ALA A 211 -1.04 -15.36 33.57
C ALA A 211 -1.65 -14.12 32.91
N ASP A 212 -0.87 -13.32 32.19
CA ASP A 212 -1.30 -12.08 31.54
C ASP A 212 -1.83 -12.29 30.12
N MET A 213 -1.69 -13.48 29.55
CA MET A 213 -2.07 -13.76 28.16
C MET A 213 -3.56 -14.04 28.00
N LYS A 214 -4.09 -13.65 26.86
CA LYS A 214 -5.47 -13.81 26.45
C LYS A 214 -5.58 -14.69 25.21
N VAL A 215 -6.79 -15.19 24.97
CA VAL A 215 -7.08 -15.90 23.72
C VAL A 215 -6.81 -14.96 22.54
N GLY A 216 -6.03 -15.45 21.58
CA GLY A 216 -5.58 -14.71 20.41
C GLY A 216 -4.18 -14.10 20.50
N ASP A 217 -3.58 -14.02 21.70
CA ASP A 217 -2.21 -13.53 21.88
C ASP A 217 -1.19 -14.57 21.39
N PHE A 218 0.01 -14.09 21.08
CA PHE A 218 1.13 -14.96 20.67
C PHE A 218 2.18 -15.06 21.77
N LEU A 219 2.75 -16.25 21.93
CA LEU A 219 3.90 -16.46 22.78
C LEU A 219 5.10 -15.55 22.37
N ALA A 220 5.20 -15.26 21.07
CA ALA A 220 6.23 -14.35 20.56
C ALA A 220 6.09 -12.92 21.09
N ASP A 221 4.89 -12.45 21.39
CA ASP A 221 4.65 -11.11 21.94
C ASP A 221 5.18 -11.02 23.36
N LYS A 222 5.08 -12.10 24.15
CA LYS A 222 5.63 -12.17 25.51
C LYS A 222 7.17 -12.27 25.53
N LYS A 223 7.78 -12.76 24.46
CA LYS A 223 9.26 -12.75 24.29
C LYS A 223 9.83 -11.33 24.13
N THR A 224 8.99 -10.34 23.85
CA THR A 224 9.40 -8.98 23.59
C THR A 224 9.03 -8.12 24.79
N ASP A 225 10.03 -7.47 25.42
CA ASP A 225 9.76 -6.50 26.46
C ASP A 225 9.00 -5.29 25.91
N THR A 226 7.74 -5.15 26.30
CA THR A 226 6.87 -4.01 25.94
C THR A 226 6.88 -2.90 26.98
N THR A 227 7.47 -3.14 28.17
CA THR A 227 7.47 -2.20 29.29
C THR A 227 8.68 -1.28 29.30
N GLY A 228 9.78 -1.70 28.66
CA GLY A 228 11.05 -0.96 28.63
C GLY A 228 11.78 -0.90 29.96
N THR A 229 11.36 -1.73 30.93
CA THR A 229 11.99 -1.81 32.27
C THR A 229 13.04 -2.95 32.31
N GLU A 230 14.00 -2.87 33.17
CA GLU A 230 14.99 -3.94 33.33
C GLU A 230 14.35 -5.25 33.82
N GLU A 231 13.30 -5.16 34.63
CA GLU A 231 12.52 -6.32 35.09
C GLU A 231 11.77 -6.96 33.93
N GLY A 232 11.14 -6.15 33.04
CA GLY A 232 10.46 -6.65 31.85
C GLY A 232 11.39 -7.34 30.87
N LYS A 233 12.61 -6.79 30.67
CA LYS A 233 13.63 -7.46 29.85
C LYS A 233 14.07 -8.78 30.41
N ALA A 234 14.35 -8.82 31.70
CA ALA A 234 14.75 -10.05 32.39
C ALA A 234 13.65 -11.12 32.32
N ALA A 235 12.39 -10.73 32.49
CA ALA A 235 11.25 -11.64 32.36
C ALA A 235 11.10 -12.17 30.91
N ALA A 236 11.24 -11.31 29.90
CA ALA A 236 11.18 -11.70 28.49
C ALA A 236 12.35 -12.63 28.11
N GLU A 237 13.54 -12.37 28.61
CA GLU A 237 14.72 -13.23 28.42
C GLU A 237 14.52 -14.61 29.09
N ALA A 238 14.07 -14.65 30.33
CA ALA A 238 13.77 -15.90 31.04
C ALA A 238 12.71 -16.71 30.29
N PHE A 239 11.61 -16.08 29.87
CA PHE A 239 10.56 -16.73 29.08
C PHE A 239 11.09 -17.27 27.75
N SER A 240 11.94 -16.52 27.05
CA SER A 240 12.55 -16.97 25.81
C SER A 240 13.48 -18.18 26.01
N HIS A 241 14.22 -18.19 27.09
CA HIS A 241 15.07 -19.32 27.50
C HIS A 241 14.26 -20.56 27.82
N GLN A 242 13.18 -20.44 28.59
CA GLN A 242 12.27 -21.54 28.88
C GLN A 242 11.70 -22.16 27.59
N LEU A 243 11.22 -21.34 26.67
CA LEU A 243 10.67 -21.85 25.40
C LEU A 243 11.75 -22.51 24.54
N GLN A 244 12.96 -22.00 24.50
CA GLN A 244 14.08 -22.62 23.79
C GLN A 244 14.44 -23.99 24.39
N THR A 245 14.41 -24.11 25.70
CA THR A 245 14.62 -25.38 26.40
C THR A 245 13.54 -26.41 26.06
N VAL A 246 12.27 -25.96 26.05
CA VAL A 246 11.12 -26.79 25.63
C VAL A 246 11.27 -27.25 24.18
N GLU A 247 11.61 -26.35 23.28
CA GLU A 247 11.79 -26.66 21.85
C GLU A 247 12.92 -27.65 21.63
N SER A 248 14.05 -27.48 22.32
CA SER A 248 15.18 -28.42 22.25
C SER A 248 14.81 -29.78 22.81
N LEU A 249 14.03 -29.83 23.90
CA LEU A 249 13.55 -31.07 24.48
C LEU A 249 12.62 -31.82 23.52
N PHE A 250 11.62 -31.11 22.93
CA PHE A 250 10.73 -31.75 21.94
C PHE A 250 11.48 -32.24 20.71
N SER A 251 12.44 -31.49 20.21
CA SER A 251 13.28 -31.95 19.10
C SER A 251 14.06 -33.18 19.44
N ALA A 252 14.64 -33.29 20.62
CA ALA A 252 15.35 -34.46 21.09
C ALA A 252 14.40 -35.65 21.29
N MET A 253 13.20 -35.43 21.77
CA MET A 253 12.18 -36.47 21.94
C MET A 253 11.71 -37.02 20.58
N GLU A 254 11.52 -36.17 19.60
CA GLU A 254 11.16 -36.57 18.24
C GLU A 254 12.28 -37.37 17.58
N GLU A 255 13.54 -36.91 17.71
CA GLU A 255 14.71 -37.65 17.20
C GLU A 255 14.85 -39.03 17.86
N ALA A 256 14.63 -39.10 19.17
CA ALA A 256 14.67 -40.34 19.93
C ALA A 256 13.41 -41.21 19.79
N GLN A 257 12.37 -40.74 19.05
CA GLN A 257 11.08 -41.41 18.90
C GLN A 257 10.41 -41.78 20.24
N VAL A 258 10.57 -40.93 21.26
CA VAL A 258 9.97 -41.14 22.57
C VAL A 258 8.48 -40.78 22.49
N THR A 259 7.64 -41.72 22.88
CA THR A 259 6.17 -41.58 22.90
C THR A 259 5.62 -41.76 24.32
N GLY A 260 4.40 -41.32 24.59
CA GLY A 260 3.74 -41.52 25.89
C GLY A 260 4.05 -40.43 26.92
N ILE A 261 4.75 -39.36 26.55
CA ILE A 261 4.92 -38.22 27.45
C ILE A 261 3.60 -37.46 27.57
N THR A 262 3.20 -37.24 28.82
CA THR A 262 1.93 -36.58 29.14
C THR A 262 2.11 -35.16 29.68
N ALA A 263 3.18 -34.93 30.43
CA ALA A 263 3.51 -33.60 30.90
C ALA A 263 5.04 -33.41 31.04
N VAL A 264 5.46 -32.17 30.97
CA VAL A 264 6.84 -31.70 31.19
C VAL A 264 6.80 -30.51 32.11
N ASP A 265 7.57 -30.57 33.20
CA ASP A 265 7.75 -29.47 34.12
C ASP A 265 9.08 -28.78 33.85
N VAL A 266 8.99 -27.51 33.48
CA VAL A 266 10.10 -26.62 33.18
C VAL A 266 10.24 -25.46 34.19
N SER A 267 9.65 -25.61 35.35
CA SER A 267 9.72 -24.60 36.43
C SER A 267 11.15 -24.35 36.91
N ASP A 268 12.00 -25.37 36.84
CA ASP A 268 13.42 -25.28 37.19
C ASP A 268 14.26 -25.64 35.93
N GLU A 269 14.96 -24.66 35.39
CA GLU A 269 15.78 -24.82 34.18
C GLU A 269 16.91 -25.86 34.35
N LEU A 270 17.36 -26.10 35.59
CA LEU A 270 18.40 -27.08 35.90
C LEU A 270 17.84 -28.46 36.21
N LYS A 271 16.50 -28.60 36.31
CA LYS A 271 15.88 -29.82 36.76
C LYS A 271 14.58 -30.05 36.01
N LEU A 272 14.69 -30.39 34.72
CA LEU A 272 13.53 -30.74 33.93
C LEU A 272 12.90 -32.03 34.39
N THR A 273 11.58 -32.07 34.54
CA THR A 273 10.86 -33.26 34.95
C THR A 273 9.87 -33.67 33.87
N VAL A 274 9.97 -34.89 33.41
CA VAL A 274 9.11 -35.45 32.36
C VAL A 274 8.20 -36.51 33.00
N TYR A 275 6.90 -36.41 32.72
CA TYR A 275 5.88 -37.35 33.15
C TYR A 275 5.50 -38.27 31.99
N TRP A 276 5.74 -39.55 32.14
CA TRP A 276 5.41 -40.58 31.14
C TRP A 276 4.17 -41.36 31.54
N GLU A 277 3.18 -41.40 30.68
CA GLU A 277 1.87 -42.05 30.89
C GLU A 277 1.19 -41.72 32.24
N ASN A 278 1.45 -40.54 32.82
CA ASN A 278 1.05 -40.14 34.18
C ASN A 278 1.45 -41.13 35.29
N ARG A 279 2.42 -41.97 35.06
CA ARG A 279 2.82 -43.07 35.94
C ARG A 279 4.28 -42.99 36.37
N VAL A 280 5.12 -42.50 35.53
CA VAL A 280 6.57 -42.44 35.77
C VAL A 280 7.02 -40.99 35.66
N GLN A 281 7.72 -40.53 36.67
CA GLN A 281 8.39 -39.23 36.69
C GLN A 281 9.87 -39.48 36.44
N VAL A 282 10.42 -38.84 35.42
CA VAL A 282 11.82 -38.83 35.07
C VAL A 282 12.40 -37.44 35.26
N VAL A 283 13.42 -37.34 36.05
CA VAL A 283 14.14 -36.07 36.29
C VAL A 283 15.37 -36.08 35.41
N LEU A 284 15.45 -35.10 34.53
CA LEU A 284 16.61 -34.84 33.66
C LEU A 284 17.39 -33.70 34.32
N GLY A 285 18.61 -34.00 34.73
CA GLY A 285 19.51 -33.08 35.45
C GLY A 285 20.58 -32.48 34.59
#